data_1312dd4cdf43576e1f20b508478505b9
#
_entry.id   1312dd4cdf43576e1f20b508478505b9
#
_cell.length_a   1.000
_cell.length_b   1.000
_cell.length_c   1.000
_cell.angle_alpha   90.00
_cell.angle_beta   90.00
_cell.angle_gamma   90.00
#
_symmetry.space_group_name_H-M   'P 1'
#
loop_
_entity.id
_entity.type
_entity.pdbx_description
1 polymer ?
#
loop_
_entity_poly.entity_id
_entity_poly.type
_entity_poly.pdbx_seq_one_letter_code
_entity_poly.pdbx_strand_id
1 'polypeptide(L)'
;MALGELIAVVSGKGGTGKTSVCAGIATALAESGKKVLCVDCDVGLRNLDISLGMSESGSLSFLDVAEFGYELENAPRHSAYPTLSFLTAPVNRSPEDIDTDPFIRLFRQARERYDYIFLDAPAGVDAGFRLVCAAADRFLLVTGPGPAAVRDAARVGELLELSGKQNVRLIVNRVDRGMLSTCLLYTSDAADD
;
A
#
# COMPACT_ATOMS: atom_id res chain seq x y z
N MET A 1 16.32 -17.80 6.62
CA MET A 1 14.95 -17.59 6.13
C MET A 1 14.96 -16.47 5.10
N ALA A 2 14.11 -16.53 4.07
CA ALA A 2 13.97 -15.39 3.17
C ALA A 2 13.32 -14.24 3.93
N LEU A 3 13.76 -13.01 3.65
CA LEU A 3 13.13 -11.79 4.20
C LEU A 3 11.75 -11.58 3.58
N GLY A 4 10.81 -11.07 4.36
CA GLY A 4 9.47 -10.74 3.90
C GLY A 4 9.47 -9.68 2.80
N GLU A 5 8.43 -9.68 1.96
CA GLU A 5 8.27 -8.73 0.87
C GLU A 5 7.61 -7.43 1.36
N LEU A 6 8.23 -6.30 1.07
CA LEU A 6 7.71 -4.97 1.39
C LEU A 6 7.10 -4.32 0.15
N ILE A 7 5.78 -4.18 0.16
CA ILE A 7 4.96 -3.81 -0.98
C ILE A 7 4.22 -2.51 -0.67
N ALA A 8 4.44 -1.47 -1.46
CA ALA A 8 3.65 -0.26 -1.41
C ALA A 8 2.44 -0.36 -2.35
N VAL A 9 1.27 -0.04 -1.84
CA VAL A 9 0.07 0.15 -2.64
C VAL A 9 -0.13 1.64 -2.86
N VAL A 10 -0.04 2.07 -4.11
CA VAL A 10 0.00 3.49 -4.50
C VAL A 10 -1.05 3.81 -5.55
N SER A 11 -1.43 5.08 -5.67
CA SER A 11 -2.33 5.56 -6.71
C SER A 11 -2.11 7.04 -7.00
N GLY A 12 -2.29 7.46 -8.24
CA GLY A 12 -2.14 8.86 -8.63
C GLY A 12 -3.26 9.76 -8.13
N LYS A 13 -4.40 9.19 -7.68
CA LYS A 13 -5.59 9.96 -7.30
C LYS A 13 -6.42 9.20 -6.26
N GLY A 14 -7.17 9.92 -5.46
CA GLY A 14 -8.14 9.36 -4.52
C GLY A 14 -9.29 8.62 -5.20
N GLY A 15 -9.89 7.68 -4.50
CA GLY A 15 -11.07 6.95 -4.94
C GLY A 15 -10.83 5.82 -5.96
N THR A 16 -9.60 5.45 -6.28
CA THR A 16 -9.27 4.33 -7.17
C THR A 16 -9.53 2.96 -6.53
N GLY A 17 -9.72 2.90 -5.21
CA GLY A 17 -9.90 1.68 -4.44
C GLY A 17 -8.58 1.07 -3.95
N LYS A 18 -7.53 1.85 -3.86
CA LYS A 18 -6.20 1.47 -3.36
C LYS A 18 -6.27 0.75 -2.00
N THR A 19 -6.87 1.37 -0.99
CA THR A 19 -7.06 0.81 0.35
C THR A 19 -7.86 -0.50 0.34
N SER A 20 -8.94 -0.59 -0.47
CA SER A 20 -9.73 -1.83 -0.60
C SER A 20 -8.92 -2.96 -1.26
N VAL A 21 -8.11 -2.64 -2.27
CA VAL A 21 -7.19 -3.61 -2.91
C VAL A 21 -6.13 -4.07 -1.91
N CYS A 22 -5.54 -3.14 -1.15
CA CYS A 22 -4.58 -3.44 -0.10
C CYS A 22 -5.17 -4.41 0.93
N ALA A 23 -6.32 -4.07 1.51
CA ALA A 23 -7.02 -4.89 2.50
C ALA A 23 -7.40 -6.27 1.95
N GLY A 24 -7.94 -6.33 0.73
CA GLY A 24 -8.36 -7.59 0.09
C GLY A 24 -7.20 -8.56 -0.16
N ILE A 25 -6.08 -8.08 -0.69
CA ILE A 25 -4.89 -8.91 -0.92
C ILE A 25 -4.30 -9.39 0.41
N ALA A 26 -4.19 -8.49 1.38
CA ALA A 26 -3.64 -8.80 2.70
C ALA A 26 -4.47 -9.88 3.42
N THR A 27 -5.80 -9.74 3.40
CA THR A 27 -6.72 -10.70 3.99
C THR A 27 -6.61 -12.07 3.31
N ALA A 28 -6.60 -12.13 1.97
CA ALA A 28 -6.46 -13.38 1.21
C ALA A 28 -5.13 -14.11 1.52
N LEU A 29 -4.04 -13.38 1.68
CA LEU A 29 -2.76 -13.94 2.07
C LEU A 29 -2.79 -14.46 3.52
N ALA A 30 -3.40 -13.72 4.44
CA ALA A 30 -3.55 -14.16 5.82
C ALA A 30 -4.44 -15.40 5.94
N GLU A 31 -5.53 -15.48 5.17
CA GLU A 31 -6.38 -16.65 5.06
C GLU A 31 -5.60 -17.87 4.56
N SER A 32 -4.64 -17.68 3.65
CA SER A 32 -3.72 -18.74 3.21
C SER A 32 -2.61 -19.10 4.21
N GLY A 33 -2.64 -18.54 5.43
CA GLY A 33 -1.71 -18.82 6.52
C GLY A 33 -0.41 -18.02 6.47
N LYS A 34 -0.29 -17.01 5.59
CA LYS A 34 0.86 -16.11 5.55
C LYS A 34 0.80 -15.09 6.69
N LYS A 35 1.96 -14.75 7.23
CA LYS A 35 2.10 -13.66 8.20
C LYS A 35 2.11 -12.32 7.45
N VAL A 36 1.12 -11.49 7.69
CA VAL A 36 0.93 -10.23 6.97
C VAL A 36 0.89 -9.06 7.94
N LEU A 37 1.60 -7.99 7.63
CA LEU A 37 1.49 -6.69 8.29
C LEU A 37 0.89 -5.69 7.31
N CYS A 38 -0.21 -5.06 7.69
CA CYS A 38 -0.77 -3.91 7.00
C CYS A 38 -0.42 -2.63 7.74
N VAL A 39 0.00 -1.60 7.01
CA VAL A 39 0.34 -0.30 7.57
C VAL A 39 -0.40 0.78 6.82
N ASP A 40 -1.24 1.52 7.53
CA ASP A 40 -1.86 2.73 6.99
C ASP A 40 -0.83 3.87 7.02
N CYS A 41 -0.44 4.37 5.87
CA CYS A 41 0.49 5.49 5.72
C CYS A 41 -0.22 6.79 5.32
N ASP A 42 -1.57 6.80 5.28
CA ASP A 42 -2.36 8.01 5.04
C ASP A 42 -2.59 8.78 6.35
N VAL A 43 -1.66 9.67 6.66
CA VAL A 43 -1.65 10.46 7.91
C VAL A 43 -2.88 11.38 8.06
N GLY A 44 -3.65 11.57 7.00
CA GLY A 44 -4.84 12.45 7.01
C GLY A 44 -6.16 11.72 7.23
N LEU A 45 -6.37 10.60 6.56
CA LEU A 45 -7.70 10.01 6.41
C LEU A 45 -7.88 8.66 7.13
N ARG A 46 -6.85 7.88 7.36
CA ARG A 46 -6.87 6.62 8.14
C ARG A 46 -8.11 5.75 7.85
N ASN A 47 -8.09 5.02 6.74
CA ASN A 47 -9.24 4.22 6.32
C ASN A 47 -8.94 2.71 6.19
N LEU A 48 -7.71 2.30 6.43
CA LEU A 48 -7.31 0.90 6.24
C LEU A 48 -7.88 0.01 7.35
N ASP A 49 -7.96 0.49 8.60
CA ASP A 49 -8.60 -0.20 9.71
C ASP A 49 -10.07 -0.53 9.44
N ILE A 50 -10.80 0.42 8.85
CA ILE A 50 -12.20 0.22 8.43
C ILE A 50 -12.27 -0.86 7.35
N SER A 51 -11.40 -0.78 6.35
CA SER A 51 -11.37 -1.74 5.24
C SER A 51 -10.97 -3.15 5.67
N LEU A 52 -10.18 -3.27 6.74
CA LEU A 52 -9.80 -4.54 7.37
C LEU A 52 -10.83 -5.03 8.41
N GLY A 53 -11.82 -4.23 8.78
CA GLY A 53 -12.73 -4.55 9.89
C GLY A 53 -12.06 -4.54 11.27
N MET A 54 -11.02 -3.72 11.45
CA MET A 54 -10.19 -3.65 12.65
C MET A 54 -10.35 -2.34 13.44
N SER A 55 -11.34 -1.52 13.15
CA SER A 55 -11.53 -0.19 13.76
C SER A 55 -11.63 -0.22 15.30
N GLU A 56 -12.06 -1.34 15.88
CA GLU A 56 -12.18 -1.52 17.33
C GLU A 56 -11.02 -2.32 17.94
N SER A 57 -10.02 -2.73 17.15
CA SER A 57 -8.97 -3.66 17.60
C SER A 57 -7.84 -3.00 18.40
N GLY A 58 -8.00 -1.74 18.80
CA GLY A 58 -6.93 -0.92 19.37
C GLY A 58 -6.10 -0.24 18.29
N SER A 59 -5.27 0.72 18.69
CA SER A 59 -4.42 1.45 17.74
C SER A 59 -2.98 1.50 18.24
N LEU A 60 -2.06 1.02 17.40
CA LEU A 60 -0.63 1.25 17.50
C LEU A 60 -0.20 1.89 16.20
N SER A 61 0.37 3.08 16.24
CA SER A 61 0.83 3.73 15.03
C SER A 61 2.22 3.23 14.63
N PHE A 62 2.54 3.34 13.35
CA PHE A 62 3.90 2.99 12.90
C PHE A 62 4.98 3.88 13.54
N LEU A 63 4.65 5.13 13.95
CA LEU A 63 5.58 5.99 14.67
C LEU A 63 5.80 5.55 16.13
N ASP A 64 4.79 4.98 16.79
CA ASP A 64 4.95 4.43 18.13
C ASP A 64 6.05 3.36 18.14
N VAL A 65 6.10 2.54 17.10
CA VAL A 65 7.13 1.51 16.94
C VAL A 65 8.45 2.10 16.45
N ALA A 66 8.41 3.00 15.45
CA ALA A 66 9.62 3.52 14.80
C ALA A 66 10.44 4.47 15.70
N GLU A 67 9.76 5.31 16.51
CA GLU A 67 10.39 6.40 17.25
C GLU A 67 10.24 6.28 18.77
N PHE A 68 9.15 5.70 19.28
CA PHE A 68 8.83 5.70 20.71
C PHE A 68 9.12 4.36 21.41
N GLY A 69 9.72 3.40 20.72
CA GLY A 69 10.21 2.14 21.31
C GLY A 69 9.13 1.12 21.65
N TYR A 70 7.93 1.25 21.09
CA TYR A 70 6.92 0.21 21.21
C TYR A 70 7.33 -1.00 20.38
N GLU A 71 7.08 -2.19 20.93
CA GLU A 71 7.42 -3.45 20.26
C GLU A 71 6.44 -3.75 19.11
N LEU A 72 6.97 -4.13 17.95
CA LEU A 72 6.17 -4.49 16.77
C LEU A 72 5.22 -5.67 17.04
N GLU A 73 5.56 -6.54 17.99
CA GLU A 73 4.75 -7.67 18.44
C GLU A 73 3.42 -7.26 19.06
N ASN A 74 3.33 -6.03 19.56
CA ASN A 74 2.12 -5.45 20.12
C ASN A 74 1.16 -4.92 19.04
N ALA A 75 1.52 -5.01 17.74
CA ALA A 75 0.64 -4.64 16.66
C ALA A 75 -0.69 -5.41 16.78
N PRO A 76 -1.85 -4.73 16.78
CA PRO A 76 -3.16 -5.36 16.82
C PRO A 76 -3.30 -6.44 15.74
N ARG A 77 -3.92 -7.57 16.11
CA ARG A 77 -4.16 -8.70 15.21
C ARG A 77 -5.62 -8.78 14.84
N HIS A 78 -5.87 -9.16 13.60
CA HIS A 78 -7.23 -9.36 13.11
C HIS A 78 -7.90 -10.55 13.83
N SER A 79 -9.14 -10.36 14.30
CA SER A 79 -9.85 -11.38 15.12
C SER A 79 -10.10 -12.69 14.37
N ALA A 80 -10.46 -12.63 13.09
CA ALA A 80 -10.70 -13.81 12.25
C ALA A 80 -9.42 -14.35 11.57
N TYR A 81 -8.39 -13.52 11.38
CA TYR A 81 -7.13 -13.89 10.73
C TYR A 81 -5.94 -13.52 11.64
N PRO A 82 -5.59 -14.34 12.65
CA PRO A 82 -4.57 -13.99 13.66
C PRO A 82 -3.16 -13.78 13.11
N THR A 83 -2.92 -14.17 11.86
CA THR A 83 -1.67 -13.92 11.12
C THR A 83 -1.61 -12.55 10.46
N LEU A 84 -2.70 -11.77 10.46
CA LEU A 84 -2.80 -10.41 9.97
C LEU A 84 -2.66 -9.42 11.12
N SER A 85 -1.63 -8.60 11.08
CA SER A 85 -1.40 -7.49 12.01
C SER A 85 -1.57 -6.15 11.31
N PHE A 86 -1.83 -5.10 12.09
CA PHE A 86 -2.10 -3.77 11.58
C PHE A 86 -1.38 -2.68 12.37
N LEU A 87 -0.80 -1.71 11.68
CA LEU A 87 -0.31 -0.46 12.24
C LEU A 87 -1.04 0.72 11.57
N THR A 88 -1.48 1.67 12.40
CA THR A 88 -2.17 2.85 11.90
C THR A 88 -1.21 4.00 11.60
N ALA A 89 -1.68 4.99 10.84
CA ALA A 89 -0.98 6.27 10.72
C ALA A 89 -1.05 7.07 12.05
N PRO A 90 -0.05 7.89 12.36
CA PRO A 90 -0.09 8.80 13.52
C PRO A 90 -1.17 9.88 13.34
N VAL A 91 -1.71 10.39 14.46
CA VAL A 91 -2.81 11.39 14.44
C VAL A 91 -2.30 12.81 14.37
N ASN A 92 -1.17 13.11 15.03
CA ASN A 92 -0.71 14.48 15.29
C ASN A 92 0.66 14.78 14.64
N ARG A 93 0.83 14.31 13.42
CA ARG A 93 2.05 14.53 12.62
C ARG A 93 1.70 14.85 11.20
N SER A 94 2.55 15.62 10.54
CA SER A 94 2.52 15.78 9.07
C SER A 94 3.48 14.78 8.42
N PRO A 95 3.20 14.27 7.22
CA PRO A 95 4.15 13.39 6.51
C PRO A 95 5.54 13.99 6.33
N GLU A 96 5.63 15.32 6.24
CA GLU A 96 6.88 16.08 6.12
C GLU A 96 7.74 16.02 7.39
N ASP A 97 7.11 15.82 8.56
CA ASP A 97 7.78 15.80 9.86
C ASP A 97 8.24 14.38 10.27
N ILE A 98 7.98 13.37 9.43
CA ILE A 98 8.35 11.99 9.70
C ILE A 98 9.78 11.73 9.23
N ASP A 99 10.64 11.34 10.15
CA ASP A 99 12.00 10.95 9.82
C ASP A 99 11.99 9.63 9.05
N THR A 100 12.61 9.66 7.88
CA THR A 100 12.68 8.52 6.95
C THR A 100 13.53 7.37 7.50
N ASP A 101 14.58 7.64 8.29
CA ASP A 101 15.48 6.61 8.77
C ASP A 101 14.84 5.67 9.80
N PRO A 102 14.13 6.16 10.85
CA PRO A 102 13.36 5.28 11.73
C PRO A 102 12.27 4.50 10.99
N PHE A 103 11.59 5.13 10.04
CA PHE A 103 10.58 4.49 9.20
C PHE A 103 11.16 3.32 8.41
N ILE A 104 12.28 3.49 7.73
CA ILE A 104 12.96 2.40 7.00
C ILE A 104 13.43 1.30 7.96
N ARG A 105 13.98 1.65 9.14
CA ARG A 105 14.44 0.66 10.13
C ARG A 105 13.30 -0.22 10.62
N LEU A 106 12.13 0.35 10.89
CA LEU A 106 10.92 -0.40 11.26
C LEU A 106 10.64 -1.52 10.26
N PHE A 107 10.60 -1.19 8.96
CA PHE A 107 10.28 -2.21 7.95
C PHE A 107 11.39 -3.21 7.70
N ARG A 108 12.64 -2.85 7.95
CA ARG A 108 13.73 -3.82 7.96
C ARG A 108 13.53 -4.88 9.05
N GLN A 109 13.12 -4.49 10.26
CA GLN A 109 12.76 -5.41 11.34
C GLN A 109 11.50 -6.22 11.02
N ALA A 110 10.47 -5.57 10.45
CA ALA A 110 9.22 -6.23 10.09
C ALA A 110 9.43 -7.37 9.08
N ARG A 111 10.36 -7.23 8.13
CA ARG A 111 10.69 -8.25 7.13
C ARG A 111 11.28 -9.55 7.72
N GLU A 112 11.78 -9.52 8.94
CA GLU A 112 12.27 -10.73 9.64
C GLU A 112 11.12 -11.53 10.25
N ARG A 113 9.91 -10.95 10.40
CA ARG A 113 8.78 -11.49 11.15
C ARG A 113 7.56 -11.80 10.30
N TYR A 114 7.36 -11.05 9.23
CA TYR A 114 6.22 -11.16 8.32
C TYR A 114 6.66 -11.66 6.96
N ASP A 115 5.80 -12.45 6.31
CA ASP A 115 6.03 -12.89 4.93
C ASP A 115 5.74 -11.74 3.94
N TYR A 116 4.73 -10.93 4.25
CA TYR A 116 4.31 -9.78 3.45
C TYR A 116 4.01 -8.57 4.32
N ILE A 117 4.46 -7.41 3.87
CA ILE A 117 4.18 -6.12 4.51
C ILE A 117 3.60 -5.21 3.44
N PHE A 118 2.38 -4.71 3.68
CA PHE A 118 1.69 -3.79 2.79
C PHE A 118 1.67 -2.39 3.38
N LEU A 119 2.15 -1.41 2.61
CA LEU A 119 2.06 0.01 2.94
C LEU A 119 0.96 0.62 2.08
N ASP A 120 -0.19 0.98 2.70
CA ASP A 120 -1.24 1.73 2.04
C ASP A 120 -0.86 3.20 2.00
N ALA A 121 -0.32 3.66 0.88
CA ALA A 121 0.17 5.04 0.72
C ALA A 121 -0.98 6.05 0.67
N PRO A 122 -0.79 7.33 1.01
CA PRO A 122 -1.75 8.35 0.65
C PRO A 122 -1.94 8.45 -0.87
N ALA A 123 -3.04 9.05 -1.32
CA ALA A 123 -3.26 9.32 -2.73
C ALA A 123 -2.36 10.47 -3.21
N GLY A 124 -1.91 10.41 -4.46
CA GLY A 124 -1.05 11.44 -5.05
C GLY A 124 0.44 11.13 -4.91
N VAL A 125 1.27 12.18 -5.03
CA VAL A 125 2.73 12.06 -5.14
C VAL A 125 3.49 12.97 -4.14
N ASP A 126 2.82 13.35 -3.06
CA ASP A 126 3.32 14.26 -2.03
C ASP A 126 4.31 13.57 -1.05
N ALA A 127 4.57 14.20 0.08
CA ALA A 127 5.54 13.72 1.06
C ALA A 127 5.25 12.30 1.56
N GLY A 128 3.99 11.96 1.82
CA GLY A 128 3.61 10.61 2.24
C GLY A 128 3.90 9.54 1.19
N PHE A 129 3.69 9.84 -0.09
CA PHE A 129 4.10 8.97 -1.19
C PHE A 129 5.62 8.79 -1.21
N ARG A 130 6.40 9.87 -1.09
CA ARG A 130 7.87 9.80 -1.06
C ARG A 130 8.39 8.98 0.11
N LEU A 131 7.79 9.13 1.30
CA LEU A 131 8.12 8.35 2.49
C LEU A 131 7.93 6.85 2.25
N VAL A 132 6.80 6.44 1.71
CA VAL A 132 6.49 5.04 1.37
C VAL A 132 7.44 4.52 0.29
N CYS A 133 7.74 5.33 -0.74
CA CYS A 133 8.68 4.97 -1.80
C CYS A 133 10.11 4.76 -1.29
N ALA A 134 10.53 5.48 -0.27
CA ALA A 134 11.86 5.32 0.31
C ALA A 134 12.05 3.92 0.94
N ALA A 135 11.00 3.35 1.53
CA ALA A 135 11.06 2.06 2.21
C ALA A 135 10.77 0.86 1.29
N ALA A 136 9.83 0.99 0.36
CA ALA A 136 9.31 -0.14 -0.41
C ALA A 136 10.22 -0.58 -1.56
N ASP A 137 10.23 -1.91 -1.82
CA ASP A 137 10.92 -2.52 -2.95
C ASP A 137 9.99 -2.83 -4.12
N ARG A 138 8.71 -3.09 -3.83
CA ARG A 138 7.69 -3.47 -4.81
C ARG A 138 6.50 -2.53 -4.73
N PHE A 139 5.83 -2.33 -5.85
CA PHE A 139 4.73 -1.39 -5.97
C PHE A 139 3.52 -2.02 -6.66
N LEU A 140 2.34 -1.85 -6.07
CA LEU A 140 1.06 -2.09 -6.70
C LEU A 140 0.44 -0.73 -7.01
N LEU A 141 0.47 -0.33 -8.27
CA LEU A 141 -0.10 0.93 -8.75
C LEU A 141 -1.56 0.70 -9.11
N VAL A 142 -2.48 1.22 -8.29
CA VAL A 142 -3.92 1.03 -8.45
C VAL A 142 -4.53 2.22 -9.19
N THR A 143 -5.24 1.94 -10.27
CA THR A 143 -5.96 2.94 -11.06
C THR A 143 -7.38 2.48 -11.38
N GLY A 144 -8.22 3.39 -11.84
CA GLY A 144 -9.50 3.08 -12.50
C GLY A 144 -9.35 3.05 -14.02
N PRO A 145 -10.40 2.63 -14.77
CA PRO A 145 -10.33 2.49 -16.23
C PRO A 145 -10.49 3.83 -16.98
N GLY A 146 -10.86 4.91 -16.28
CA GLY A 146 -11.12 6.21 -16.93
C GLY A 146 -9.83 6.92 -17.38
N PRO A 147 -9.84 7.69 -18.50
CA PRO A 147 -8.66 8.32 -19.08
C PRO A 147 -7.88 9.21 -18.10
N ALA A 148 -8.58 9.95 -17.22
CA ALA A 148 -7.93 10.78 -16.21
C ALA A 148 -7.16 9.93 -15.18
N ALA A 149 -7.75 8.82 -14.72
CA ALA A 149 -7.11 7.92 -13.76
C ALA A 149 -5.88 7.22 -14.38
N VAL A 150 -5.97 6.84 -15.64
CA VAL A 150 -4.84 6.24 -16.39
C VAL A 150 -3.70 7.25 -16.54
N ARG A 151 -4.00 8.52 -16.86
CA ARG A 151 -2.99 9.58 -16.95
C ARG A 151 -2.29 9.82 -15.60
N ASP A 152 -3.07 9.87 -14.52
CA ASP A 152 -2.52 10.05 -13.16
C ASP A 152 -1.64 8.84 -12.78
N ALA A 153 -2.04 7.63 -13.14
CA ALA A 153 -1.24 6.43 -12.93
C ALA A 153 0.05 6.43 -13.75
N ALA A 154 0.01 6.84 -15.01
CA ALA A 154 1.21 6.97 -15.85
C ALA A 154 2.24 7.92 -15.20
N ARG A 155 1.78 9.07 -14.67
CA ARG A 155 2.64 10.00 -13.96
C ARG A 155 3.29 9.39 -12.72
N VAL A 156 2.55 8.58 -11.93
CA VAL A 156 3.12 7.85 -10.79
C VAL A 156 4.15 6.83 -11.25
N GLY A 157 3.86 6.10 -12.32
CA GLY A 157 4.79 5.14 -12.93
C GLY A 157 6.11 5.79 -13.32
N GLU A 158 6.06 6.93 -14.01
CA GLU A 158 7.24 7.72 -14.39
C GLU A 158 8.06 8.16 -13.16
N LEU A 159 7.41 8.63 -12.10
CA LEU A 159 8.10 9.04 -10.88
C LEU A 159 8.78 7.86 -10.17
N LEU A 160 8.14 6.69 -10.15
CA LEU A 160 8.74 5.47 -9.60
C LEU A 160 9.96 5.05 -10.41
N GLU A 161 9.88 5.07 -11.74
CA GLU A 161 10.98 4.76 -12.64
C GLU A 161 12.15 5.72 -12.47
N LEU A 162 11.90 7.03 -12.42
CA LEU A 162 12.92 8.06 -12.16
C LEU A 162 13.58 7.91 -10.79
N SER A 163 12.86 7.32 -9.82
CA SER A 163 13.39 6.98 -8.49
C SER A 163 14.10 5.62 -8.45
N GLY A 164 14.33 4.97 -9.60
CA GLY A 164 14.98 3.67 -9.70
C GLY A 164 14.14 2.48 -9.27
N LYS A 165 12.82 2.65 -9.12
CA LYS A 165 11.90 1.60 -8.69
C LYS A 165 11.37 0.82 -9.90
N GLN A 166 11.81 -0.43 -10.07
CA GLN A 166 11.52 -1.24 -11.26
C GLN A 166 10.42 -2.29 -11.05
N ASN A 167 10.14 -2.68 -9.79
CA ASN A 167 9.15 -3.71 -9.47
C ASN A 167 7.75 -3.11 -9.31
N VAL A 168 7.18 -2.58 -10.38
CA VAL A 168 5.85 -1.97 -10.40
C VAL A 168 4.87 -2.88 -11.16
N ARG A 169 3.72 -3.16 -10.55
CA ARG A 169 2.59 -3.84 -11.18
C ARG A 169 1.37 -2.94 -11.18
N LEU A 170 0.73 -2.83 -12.34
CA LEU A 170 -0.50 -2.06 -12.51
C LEU A 170 -1.72 -2.93 -12.17
N ILE A 171 -2.62 -2.38 -11.37
CA ILE A 171 -3.94 -2.94 -11.07
C ILE A 171 -4.99 -1.97 -11.59
N VAL A 172 -5.73 -2.37 -12.61
CA VAL A 172 -6.88 -1.62 -13.09
C VAL A 172 -8.12 -2.11 -12.35
N ASN A 173 -8.61 -1.30 -11.42
CA ASN A 173 -9.76 -1.60 -10.57
C ASN A 173 -11.05 -1.04 -11.19
N ARG A 174 -12.22 -1.58 -10.78
CA ARG A 174 -13.55 -1.14 -11.23
C ARG A 174 -13.76 -1.29 -12.74
N VAL A 175 -13.19 -2.34 -13.33
CA VAL A 175 -13.41 -2.68 -14.73
C VAL A 175 -14.68 -3.54 -14.84
N ASP A 176 -15.62 -3.14 -15.67
CA ASP A 176 -16.76 -3.98 -16.04
C ASP A 176 -16.48 -4.82 -17.31
N ARG A 177 -17.36 -5.78 -17.58
CA ARG A 177 -17.20 -6.67 -18.75
C ARG A 177 -17.31 -5.93 -20.08
N GLY A 178 -18.10 -4.87 -20.15
CA GLY A 178 -18.24 -4.05 -21.37
C GLY A 178 -16.95 -3.28 -21.67
N MET A 179 -16.28 -2.77 -20.64
CA MET A 179 -14.99 -2.08 -20.79
C MET A 179 -13.87 -3.01 -21.26
N LEU A 180 -13.86 -4.27 -20.82
CA LEU A 180 -12.86 -5.25 -21.27
C LEU A 180 -12.91 -5.50 -22.77
N SER A 181 -14.09 -5.57 -23.37
CA SER A 181 -14.24 -5.76 -24.82
C SER A 181 -13.75 -4.54 -25.61
N THR A 182 -13.97 -3.34 -25.11
CA THR A 182 -13.52 -2.08 -25.73
C THR A 182 -12.00 -1.90 -25.62
N CYS A 183 -11.41 -2.29 -24.49
CA CYS A 183 -9.95 -2.19 -24.26
C CYS A 183 -9.15 -3.16 -25.15
N LEU A 184 -9.69 -4.36 -25.42
CA LEU A 184 -9.07 -5.33 -26.32
C LEU A 184 -9.09 -4.87 -27.79
N LEU A 185 -10.09 -4.11 -28.19
CA LEU A 185 -10.15 -3.50 -29.55
C LEU A 185 -9.10 -2.38 -29.73
N TYR A 186 -8.77 -1.67 -28.65
CA TYR A 186 -7.78 -0.56 -28.72
C TYR A 186 -6.33 -1.06 -28.80
N THR A 187 -6.04 -2.28 -28.32
CA THR A 187 -4.69 -2.86 -28.38
C THR A 187 -4.40 -3.56 -29.70
N SER A 188 -5.41 -3.91 -30.49
CA SER A 188 -5.21 -4.54 -31.80
C SER A 188 -4.90 -3.53 -32.91
N ASP A 189 -5.38 -2.29 -32.81
CA ASP A 189 -5.14 -1.26 -33.83
C ASP A 189 -3.79 -0.52 -33.67
N ALA A 190 -3.11 -0.66 -32.52
CA ALA A 190 -1.82 -0.03 -32.29
C ALA A 190 -0.61 -0.86 -32.74
N ALA A 191 -0.84 -2.05 -33.28
CA ALA A 191 0.22 -2.97 -33.73
C ALA A 191 0.39 -3.01 -35.27
N ASP A 192 -0.41 -2.24 -36.03
CA ASP A 192 -0.42 -2.25 -37.50
C ASP A 192 -0.03 -0.90 -38.15
N ASP A 193 0.65 0.03 -37.42
CA ASP A 193 1.25 1.23 -38.01
C ASP A 193 2.80 1.27 -37.84
#